data_3f5b39f7222e2b1d69a7fdd593d1966d
#
_entry.id   3f5b39f7222e2b1d69a7fdd593d1966d
#
_cell.length_a   1.000
_cell.length_b   1.000
_cell.length_c   1.000
_cell.angle_alpha   90.00
_cell.angle_beta   90.00
_cell.angle_gamma   90.00
#
_symmetry.space_group_name_H-M   'P 1'
#
loop_
_entity.id
_entity.type
_entity.pdbx_description
1 polymer ?
#
loop_
_entity_poly.entity_id
_entity_poly.type
_entity_poly.pdbx_seq_one_letter_code
_entity_poly.pdbx_strand_id
1 'polypeptide(L)'
;MIKKLAALAAAGILAITALTGCSSAQSSAVTSDQATAENPMVLTLAHGLSETHTVHIAMTQFADEVKEKTGGRIIINIFPNGQLGSETENLEQLQAGVIAMTKVSAPGLATYNEAYNAFGLPYLFDDEQDFYQVMDSQEMRDFFLSTKEDGFTVLTYYTSGARSFYTKNKAIREPSDLKGLKIRVQDMKTQTDLISALGGTPVAMSYGDVYTALQTGIIDGTENNETALTTGKHGEVCKVYSSDQHAMIPDVLVMSSKVWDRISPEDQQIILQAAYDSTDAHKVMWDDAIQAAIQEAQDEMGVTFVNDIDKQAFRDATADMVAKYRNEYPGVDHLLGIIEEVHEKEAGNE
;
A
#
# COMPACT_ATOMS: atom_id res chain seq x y z
N MET A 1 43.33 -68.04 8.90
CA MET A 1 42.59 -69.24 9.30
C MET A 1 41.10 -68.94 9.06
N ILE A 2 40.54 -69.43 7.96
CA ILE A 2 39.87 -70.69 7.77
C ILE A 2 38.72 -70.82 8.79
N LYS A 3 37.49 -70.76 8.37
CA LYS A 3 36.52 -71.77 7.88
C LYS A 3 35.14 -71.09 7.86
N LYS A 4 34.44 -71.02 6.77
CA LYS A 4 33.56 -72.01 6.09
C LYS A 4 32.13 -72.08 6.67
N LEU A 5 31.19 -71.77 5.76
CA LEU A 5 29.99 -72.53 5.36
C LEU A 5 28.82 -72.58 6.37
N ALA A 6 27.57 -72.41 6.02
CA ALA A 6 26.81 -72.95 4.91
C ALA A 6 25.44 -72.24 4.76
N ALA A 7 24.88 -72.35 3.57
CA ALA A 7 23.59 -71.93 3.12
C ALA A 7 22.43 -72.67 3.77
N LEU A 8 21.24 -72.01 3.85
CA LEU A 8 19.96 -72.69 3.65
C LEU A 8 18.95 -71.69 3.05
N ALA A 9 18.45 -72.05 1.89
CA ALA A 9 17.37 -71.39 1.19
C ALA A 9 16.04 -71.75 1.85
N ALA A 10 15.21 -70.75 2.08
CA ALA A 10 13.78 -70.95 2.33
C ALA A 10 13.02 -69.92 1.46
N ALA A 11 12.33 -70.45 0.46
CA ALA A 11 11.41 -69.71 -0.40
C ALA A 11 10.18 -69.29 0.42
N GLY A 12 9.97 -67.97 0.53
CA GLY A 12 8.77 -67.37 1.06
C GLY A 12 8.16 -66.45 -0.03
N ILE A 13 7.06 -66.89 -0.60
CA ILE A 13 6.23 -66.13 -1.52
C ILE A 13 5.65 -64.97 -0.72
N LEU A 14 6.11 -63.73 -0.99
CA LEU A 14 5.48 -62.53 -0.48
C LEU A 14 4.61 -61.95 -1.59
N ALA A 15 3.31 -61.96 -1.31
CA ALA A 15 2.27 -61.28 -2.10
C ALA A 15 2.61 -59.77 -2.21
N ILE A 16 2.82 -59.29 -3.44
CA ILE A 16 2.89 -57.88 -3.77
C ILE A 16 1.46 -57.33 -3.72
N THR A 17 1.07 -56.80 -2.56
CA THR A 17 -0.08 -55.87 -2.50
C THR A 17 0.39 -54.55 -3.07
N ALA A 18 -0.04 -54.28 -4.30
CA ALA A 18 0.09 -52.97 -4.92
C ALA A 18 -0.62 -51.91 -4.06
N LEU A 19 0.13 -51.09 -3.33
CA LEU A 19 -0.34 -49.83 -2.79
C LEU A 19 -0.39 -48.83 -3.97
N THR A 20 -1.48 -48.90 -4.75
CA THR A 20 -1.94 -47.77 -5.53
C THR A 20 -2.65 -46.80 -4.58
N GLY A 21 -1.96 -45.77 -4.18
CA GLY A 21 -2.52 -44.78 -3.25
C GLY A 21 -1.64 -43.57 -3.08
N CYS A 22 -1.02 -43.05 -4.16
CA CYS A 22 -0.65 -41.67 -4.24
C CYS A 22 -1.74 -40.93 -5.02
N SER A 23 -2.92 -40.79 -4.42
CA SER A 23 -3.73 -39.64 -4.77
C SER A 23 -2.97 -38.43 -4.22
N SER A 24 -2.32 -37.68 -5.09
CA SER A 24 -2.01 -36.29 -4.86
C SER A 24 -3.31 -35.62 -4.43
N ALA A 25 -3.55 -35.51 -3.14
CA ALA A 25 -4.51 -34.58 -2.62
C ALA A 25 -3.95 -33.18 -3.01
N GLN A 26 -4.26 -32.76 -4.25
CA GLN A 26 -4.37 -31.34 -4.51
C GLN A 26 -5.42 -30.88 -3.51
N SER A 27 -4.96 -30.23 -2.44
CA SER A 27 -5.81 -29.44 -1.57
C SER A 27 -6.44 -28.40 -2.47
N SER A 28 -7.64 -28.71 -3.00
CA SER A 28 -8.45 -27.74 -3.71
C SER A 28 -8.69 -26.64 -2.70
N ALA A 29 -8.10 -25.47 -2.95
CA ALA A 29 -8.27 -24.34 -2.05
C ALA A 29 -9.79 -24.05 -1.96
N VAL A 30 -10.30 -23.96 -0.75
CA VAL A 30 -11.72 -23.73 -0.45
C VAL A 30 -12.19 -22.48 -1.18
N THR A 31 -13.33 -22.57 -1.88
CA THR A 31 -14.05 -21.40 -2.43
C THR A 31 -15.03 -20.87 -1.40
N SER A 32 -15.46 -19.60 -1.54
CA SER A 32 -16.38 -19.00 -0.56
C SER A 32 -17.74 -19.71 -0.49
N ASP A 33 -18.22 -20.29 -1.61
CA ASP A 33 -19.46 -21.09 -1.65
C ASP A 33 -19.38 -22.38 -0.84
N GLN A 34 -18.16 -22.91 -0.63
CA GLN A 34 -17.92 -24.13 0.14
C GLN A 34 -17.60 -23.84 1.61
N ALA A 35 -17.34 -22.58 1.94
CA ALA A 35 -17.00 -22.16 3.28
C ALA A 35 -18.24 -22.12 4.19
N THR A 36 -18.05 -22.50 5.46
CA THR A 36 -19.06 -22.39 6.53
C THR A 36 -18.44 -21.73 7.75
N ALA A 37 -19.26 -21.34 8.72
CA ALA A 37 -18.73 -20.77 9.97
C ALA A 37 -17.83 -21.76 10.75
N GLU A 38 -18.05 -23.07 10.63
CA GLU A 38 -17.22 -24.11 11.24
C GLU A 38 -15.94 -24.42 10.42
N ASN A 39 -15.98 -24.13 9.11
CA ASN A 39 -14.83 -24.30 8.20
C ASN A 39 -14.72 -23.07 7.28
N PRO A 40 -14.28 -21.91 7.80
CA PRO A 40 -14.26 -20.66 7.06
C PRO A 40 -13.17 -20.62 5.99
N MET A 41 -13.39 -19.80 4.96
CA MET A 41 -12.36 -19.32 4.08
C MET A 41 -11.55 -18.25 4.83
N VAL A 42 -10.29 -18.58 5.17
CA VAL A 42 -9.42 -17.66 5.90
C VAL A 42 -8.52 -16.91 4.92
N LEU A 43 -8.59 -15.59 4.94
CA LEU A 43 -7.82 -14.69 4.10
C LEU A 43 -6.76 -13.96 4.93
N THR A 44 -5.57 -13.80 4.37
CA THR A 44 -4.47 -13.07 4.99
C THR A 44 -4.40 -11.67 4.41
N LEU A 45 -4.36 -10.63 5.26
CA LEU A 45 -4.13 -9.25 4.90
C LEU A 45 -2.84 -8.75 5.56
N ALA A 46 -1.87 -8.28 4.77
CA ALA A 46 -0.58 -7.79 5.24
C ALA A 46 -0.43 -6.28 5.05
N HIS A 47 0.26 -5.60 5.95
CA HIS A 47 0.65 -4.19 5.78
C HIS A 47 1.81 -3.77 6.71
N GLY A 48 2.45 -2.65 6.37
CA GLY A 48 3.62 -2.12 7.10
C GLY A 48 3.31 -1.15 8.24
N LEU A 49 2.04 -0.75 8.44
CA LEU A 49 1.66 0.26 9.43
C LEU A 49 1.49 -0.33 10.84
N SER A 50 1.57 0.51 11.87
CA SER A 50 1.30 0.10 13.25
C SER A 50 -0.18 -0.19 13.49
N GLU A 51 -0.49 -0.93 14.55
CA GLU A 51 -1.86 -1.24 14.95
C GLU A 51 -2.65 -0.01 15.44
N THR A 52 -1.96 1.07 15.79
CA THR A 52 -2.58 2.33 16.21
C THR A 52 -2.87 3.28 15.03
N HIS A 53 -2.41 2.96 13.83
CA HIS A 53 -2.64 3.78 12.66
C HIS A 53 -4.10 3.68 12.18
N THR A 54 -4.71 4.80 11.79
CA THR A 54 -6.13 4.86 11.36
C THR A 54 -6.45 3.92 10.20
N VAL A 55 -5.53 3.71 9.27
CA VAL A 55 -5.69 2.74 8.18
C VAL A 55 -5.79 1.30 8.72
N HIS A 56 -5.00 0.93 9.76
CA HIS A 56 -5.15 -0.39 10.40
C HIS A 56 -6.51 -0.53 11.08
N ILE A 57 -6.97 0.51 11.75
CA ILE A 57 -8.29 0.52 12.41
C ILE A 57 -9.40 0.34 11.38
N ALA A 58 -9.34 1.05 10.25
CA ALA A 58 -10.29 0.91 9.15
C ALA A 58 -10.27 -0.49 8.53
N MET A 59 -9.09 -1.07 8.30
CA MET A 59 -8.97 -2.46 7.81
C MET A 59 -9.47 -3.49 8.82
N THR A 60 -9.40 -3.19 10.12
CA THR A 60 -9.99 -4.05 11.16
C THR A 60 -11.52 -3.99 11.08
N GLN A 61 -12.11 -2.82 10.92
CA GLN A 61 -13.56 -2.66 10.70
C GLN A 61 -14.01 -3.39 9.42
N PHE A 62 -13.27 -3.25 8.33
CA PHE A 62 -13.48 -4.00 7.10
C PHE A 62 -13.51 -5.53 7.34
N ALA A 63 -12.51 -6.05 8.05
CA ALA A 63 -12.41 -7.49 8.34
C ALA A 63 -13.57 -8.00 9.20
N ASP A 64 -13.97 -7.23 10.22
CA ASP A 64 -15.08 -7.54 11.11
C ASP A 64 -16.42 -7.50 10.37
N GLU A 65 -16.62 -6.51 9.50
CA GLU A 65 -17.83 -6.39 8.69
C GLU A 65 -17.97 -7.55 7.69
N VAL A 66 -16.90 -7.89 6.97
CA VAL A 66 -16.90 -9.07 6.06
C VAL A 66 -17.25 -10.34 6.83
N LYS A 67 -16.68 -10.55 8.01
CA LYS A 67 -17.01 -11.70 8.87
C LYS A 67 -18.48 -11.70 9.27
N GLU A 68 -19.02 -10.56 9.70
CA GLU A 68 -20.42 -10.42 10.11
C GLU A 68 -21.38 -10.68 8.93
N LYS A 69 -21.19 -9.97 7.82
CA LYS A 69 -22.05 -10.04 6.64
C LYS A 69 -22.04 -11.41 5.95
N THR A 70 -20.91 -12.14 6.03
CA THR A 70 -20.82 -13.52 5.52
C THR A 70 -21.24 -14.58 6.55
N GLY A 71 -21.72 -14.17 7.74
CA GLY A 71 -22.08 -15.12 8.80
C GLY A 71 -20.88 -15.96 9.28
N GLY A 72 -19.67 -15.44 9.23
CA GLY A 72 -18.44 -16.12 9.62
C GLY A 72 -17.87 -17.09 8.57
N ARG A 73 -18.42 -17.13 7.34
CA ARG A 73 -17.89 -17.96 6.25
C ARG A 73 -16.54 -17.45 5.72
N ILE A 74 -16.31 -16.13 5.77
CA ILE A 74 -15.05 -15.51 5.40
C ILE A 74 -14.46 -14.80 6.63
N ILE A 75 -13.20 -15.08 6.91
CA ILE A 75 -12.44 -14.48 8.01
C ILE A 75 -11.17 -13.87 7.44
N ILE A 76 -10.88 -12.62 7.79
CA ILE A 76 -9.67 -11.92 7.38
C ILE A 76 -8.76 -11.75 8.58
N ASN A 77 -7.56 -12.33 8.51
CA ASN A 77 -6.51 -12.16 9.52
C ASN A 77 -5.54 -11.07 9.06
N ILE A 78 -5.38 -10.03 9.86
CA ILE A 78 -4.52 -8.89 9.57
C ILE A 78 -3.14 -9.08 10.22
N PHE A 79 -2.08 -8.83 9.46
CA PHE A 79 -0.68 -8.90 9.86
C PHE A 79 -0.04 -7.51 9.69
N PRO A 80 -0.03 -6.68 10.75
CA PRO A 80 0.52 -5.32 10.74
C PRO A 80 2.04 -5.30 10.89
N ASN A 81 2.61 -4.08 10.96
CA ASN A 81 4.02 -3.83 11.31
C ASN A 81 5.05 -4.53 10.39
N GLY A 82 4.70 -4.84 9.15
CA GLY A 82 5.59 -5.53 8.21
C GLY A 82 5.90 -6.98 8.61
N GLN A 83 5.04 -7.64 9.40
CA GLN A 83 5.26 -9.02 9.86
C GLN A 83 5.45 -10.02 8.72
N LEU A 84 4.85 -9.75 7.55
CA LEU A 84 4.95 -10.60 6.36
C LEU A 84 5.88 -10.03 5.29
N GLY A 85 6.55 -8.91 5.58
CA GLY A 85 7.51 -8.25 4.69
C GLY A 85 7.15 -6.79 4.37
N SER A 86 7.97 -6.18 3.53
CA SER A 86 7.77 -4.86 2.96
C SER A 86 6.57 -4.82 2.00
N GLU A 87 6.17 -3.63 1.54
CA GLU A 87 5.11 -3.50 0.52
C GLU A 87 5.47 -4.25 -0.78
N THR A 88 6.71 -4.17 -1.23
CA THR A 88 7.20 -4.87 -2.42
C THR A 88 7.11 -6.40 -2.24
N GLU A 89 7.60 -6.93 -1.13
CA GLU A 89 7.53 -8.37 -0.83
C GLU A 89 6.10 -8.86 -0.67
N ASN A 90 5.22 -8.04 -0.07
CA ASN A 90 3.80 -8.37 0.05
C ASN A 90 3.10 -8.39 -1.32
N LEU A 91 3.43 -7.47 -2.24
CA LEU A 91 2.91 -7.49 -3.62
C LEU A 91 3.37 -8.75 -4.38
N GLU A 92 4.63 -9.16 -4.25
CA GLU A 92 5.13 -10.41 -4.84
C GLU A 92 4.38 -11.63 -4.30
N GLN A 93 4.15 -11.71 -2.98
CA GLN A 93 3.36 -12.77 -2.35
C GLN A 93 1.89 -12.75 -2.80
N LEU A 94 1.30 -11.57 -2.97
CA LEU A 94 -0.06 -11.38 -3.47
C LEU A 94 -0.19 -11.87 -4.92
N GLN A 95 0.74 -11.51 -5.79
CA GLN A 95 0.80 -11.99 -7.18
C GLN A 95 0.96 -13.52 -7.27
N ALA A 96 1.72 -14.10 -6.35
CA ALA A 96 1.86 -15.55 -6.24
C ALA A 96 0.57 -16.22 -5.68
N GLY A 97 -0.31 -15.47 -5.01
CA GLY A 97 -1.50 -15.97 -4.32
C GLY A 97 -1.18 -16.59 -2.96
N VAL A 98 -0.01 -16.27 -2.39
CA VAL A 98 0.43 -16.71 -1.05
C VAL A 98 -0.33 -15.97 0.04
N ILE A 99 -0.46 -14.65 -0.10
CA ILE A 99 -1.37 -13.84 0.71
C ILE A 99 -2.57 -13.41 -0.11
N ALA A 100 -3.69 -13.18 0.54
CA ALA A 100 -4.94 -12.82 -0.11
C ALA A 100 -5.01 -11.33 -0.42
N MET A 101 -4.58 -10.49 0.53
CA MET A 101 -4.69 -9.04 0.46
C MET A 101 -3.44 -8.36 1.03
N THR A 102 -3.19 -7.16 0.55
CA THR A 102 -2.22 -6.25 1.15
C THR A 102 -2.68 -4.80 1.01
N LYS A 103 -2.26 -3.93 1.95
CA LYS A 103 -2.32 -2.48 1.81
C LYS A 103 -0.95 -2.00 1.31
N VAL A 104 -0.97 -1.26 0.23
CA VAL A 104 0.24 -0.62 -0.33
C VAL A 104 -0.07 0.79 -0.79
N SER A 105 0.96 1.62 -0.92
CA SER A 105 0.83 2.91 -1.61
C SER A 105 0.64 2.68 -3.11
N ALA A 106 -0.33 3.33 -3.73
CA ALA A 106 -0.79 3.05 -5.09
C ALA A 106 0.34 3.01 -6.15
N PRO A 107 1.36 3.91 -6.16
CA PRO A 107 2.44 3.84 -7.13
C PRO A 107 3.29 2.55 -7.04
N GLY A 108 3.22 1.81 -5.94
CA GLY A 108 3.87 0.50 -5.81
C GLY A 108 3.33 -0.54 -6.80
N LEU A 109 2.09 -0.36 -7.27
CA LEU A 109 1.47 -1.22 -8.27
C LEU A 109 1.99 -0.97 -9.69
N ALA A 110 2.77 0.09 -9.91
CA ALA A 110 3.29 0.46 -11.23
C ALA A 110 4.20 -0.61 -11.88
N THR A 111 4.76 -1.50 -11.07
CA THR A 111 5.51 -2.67 -11.57
C THR A 111 4.63 -3.64 -12.35
N TYR A 112 3.34 -3.68 -12.04
CA TYR A 112 2.36 -4.58 -12.66
C TYR A 112 1.44 -3.86 -13.65
N ASN A 113 1.12 -2.58 -13.36
CA ASN A 113 0.34 -1.72 -14.24
C ASN A 113 0.89 -0.30 -14.18
N GLU A 114 1.50 0.15 -15.29
CA GLU A 114 2.20 1.43 -15.37
C GLU A 114 1.33 2.66 -15.07
N ALA A 115 -0.01 2.55 -15.23
CA ALA A 115 -0.94 3.63 -14.94
C ALA A 115 -0.82 4.14 -13.50
N TYR A 116 -0.52 3.24 -12.55
CA TYR A 116 -0.37 3.59 -11.14
C TYR A 116 0.78 4.56 -10.85
N ASN A 117 1.73 4.76 -11.78
CA ASN A 117 2.72 5.82 -11.65
C ASN A 117 2.07 7.21 -11.53
N ALA A 118 0.88 7.43 -12.11
CA ALA A 118 0.18 8.71 -12.02
C ALA A 118 -0.05 9.16 -10.57
N PHE A 119 -0.41 8.23 -9.66
CA PHE A 119 -0.60 8.54 -8.24
C PHE A 119 0.68 8.96 -7.50
N GLY A 120 1.85 8.74 -8.10
CA GLY A 120 3.13 9.19 -7.57
C GLY A 120 3.62 10.51 -8.13
N LEU A 121 2.85 11.15 -9.03
CA LEU A 121 3.21 12.45 -9.59
C LEU A 121 2.94 13.57 -8.58
N PRO A 122 3.82 14.58 -8.51
CA PRO A 122 3.63 15.69 -7.60
C PRO A 122 2.46 16.59 -8.04
N TYR A 123 1.75 17.10 -7.03
CA TYR A 123 0.65 18.05 -7.21
C TYR A 123 -0.45 17.57 -8.17
N LEU A 124 -0.74 16.26 -8.13
CA LEU A 124 -1.79 15.63 -8.93
C LEU A 124 -3.18 16.13 -8.53
N PHE A 125 -3.37 16.37 -7.25
CA PHE A 125 -4.60 16.89 -6.65
C PHE A 125 -4.33 18.28 -6.07
N ASP A 126 -5.30 19.17 -6.17
CA ASP A 126 -5.17 20.55 -5.69
C ASP A 126 -5.30 20.64 -4.16
N ASP A 127 -6.22 19.86 -3.60
CA ASP A 127 -6.45 19.75 -2.15
C ASP A 127 -7.11 18.40 -1.79
N GLU A 128 -7.47 18.24 -0.53
CA GLU A 128 -8.09 17.01 -0.02
C GLU A 128 -9.51 16.80 -0.57
N GLN A 129 -10.26 17.86 -0.81
CA GLN A 129 -11.60 17.77 -1.39
C GLN A 129 -11.52 17.26 -2.83
N ASP A 130 -10.62 17.79 -3.61
CA ASP A 130 -10.32 17.34 -4.98
C ASP A 130 -9.87 15.87 -4.97
N PHE A 131 -8.98 15.48 -4.06
CA PHE A 131 -8.56 14.10 -3.88
C PHE A 131 -9.76 13.17 -3.63
N TYR A 132 -10.64 13.50 -2.68
CA TYR A 132 -11.81 12.65 -2.39
C TYR A 132 -12.80 12.61 -3.56
N GLN A 133 -13.02 13.71 -4.21
CA GLN A 133 -13.90 13.80 -5.38
C GLN A 133 -13.46 12.84 -6.49
N VAL A 134 -12.17 12.82 -6.82
CA VAL A 134 -11.61 11.91 -7.82
C VAL A 134 -11.65 10.46 -7.33
N MET A 135 -11.19 10.21 -6.12
CA MET A 135 -11.04 8.84 -5.60
C MET A 135 -12.37 8.14 -5.31
N ASP A 136 -13.45 8.89 -5.01
CA ASP A 136 -14.79 8.37 -4.79
C ASP A 136 -15.60 8.21 -6.09
N SER A 137 -15.09 8.72 -7.21
CA SER A 137 -15.80 8.68 -8.49
C SER A 137 -16.05 7.25 -8.97
N GLN A 138 -17.10 7.08 -9.78
CA GLN A 138 -17.39 5.79 -10.40
C GLN A 138 -16.27 5.41 -11.39
N GLU A 139 -15.72 6.38 -12.08
CA GLU A 139 -14.62 6.22 -13.03
C GLU A 139 -13.38 5.64 -12.37
N MET A 140 -13.04 6.12 -11.16
CA MET A 140 -11.91 5.59 -10.39
C MET A 140 -12.19 4.18 -9.87
N ARG A 141 -13.40 3.90 -9.40
CA ARG A 141 -13.82 2.55 -8.98
C ARG A 141 -13.74 1.57 -10.14
N ASP A 142 -14.20 1.97 -11.33
CA ASP A 142 -14.15 1.15 -12.54
C ASP A 142 -12.69 0.89 -12.95
N PHE A 143 -11.83 1.90 -12.87
CA PHE A 143 -10.39 1.75 -13.09
C PHE A 143 -9.78 0.73 -12.11
N PHE A 144 -10.06 0.82 -10.82
CA PHE A 144 -9.55 -0.09 -9.81
C PHE A 144 -9.97 -1.55 -10.06
N LEU A 145 -11.22 -1.77 -10.44
CA LEU A 145 -11.73 -3.11 -10.73
C LEU A 145 -11.21 -3.66 -12.07
N SER A 146 -10.82 -2.81 -13.01
CA SER A 146 -10.27 -3.22 -14.31
C SER A 146 -8.91 -3.91 -14.21
N THR A 147 -8.17 -3.71 -13.10
CA THR A 147 -6.81 -4.22 -12.91
C THR A 147 -6.71 -5.72 -12.58
N LYS A 148 -7.84 -6.41 -12.57
CA LYS A 148 -7.90 -7.85 -12.32
C LYS A 148 -7.00 -8.67 -13.27
N GLU A 149 -6.87 -8.26 -14.53
CA GLU A 149 -6.03 -8.94 -15.52
C GLU A 149 -4.53 -8.78 -15.24
N ASP A 150 -4.15 -7.76 -14.45
CA ASP A 150 -2.78 -7.52 -14.00
C ASP A 150 -2.39 -8.39 -12.78
N GLY A 151 -3.30 -9.27 -12.35
CA GLY A 151 -3.08 -10.22 -11.26
C GLY A 151 -3.53 -9.72 -9.88
N PHE A 152 -4.16 -8.56 -9.81
CA PHE A 152 -4.70 -7.97 -8.59
C PHE A 152 -6.01 -7.22 -8.86
N THR A 153 -6.79 -7.03 -7.81
CA THR A 153 -8.00 -6.19 -7.81
C THR A 153 -7.87 -5.18 -6.67
N VAL A 154 -7.97 -3.90 -6.95
CA VAL A 154 -8.04 -2.86 -5.92
C VAL A 154 -9.47 -2.78 -5.42
N LEU A 155 -9.67 -3.02 -4.12
CA LEU A 155 -10.99 -3.04 -3.50
C LEU A 155 -11.45 -1.64 -3.10
N THR A 156 -10.52 -0.84 -2.56
CA THR A 156 -10.76 0.53 -2.13
C THR A 156 -9.45 1.25 -1.86
N TYR A 157 -9.55 2.51 -1.45
CA TYR A 157 -8.42 3.34 -1.05
C TYR A 157 -8.58 3.88 0.38
N TYR A 158 -7.48 4.32 0.96
CA TYR A 158 -7.44 5.13 2.18
C TYR A 158 -6.61 6.38 1.91
N THR A 159 -7.06 7.54 2.40
CA THR A 159 -6.21 8.72 2.33
C THR A 159 -4.97 8.53 3.22
N SER A 160 -3.85 9.03 2.77
CA SER A 160 -2.65 9.22 3.58
C SER A 160 -2.27 10.71 3.68
N GLY A 161 -3.23 11.59 3.41
CA GLY A 161 -3.06 13.03 3.46
C GLY A 161 -2.01 13.57 2.48
N ALA A 162 -1.66 14.82 2.67
CA ALA A 162 -0.62 15.47 1.89
C ALA A 162 0.78 15.15 2.46
N ARG A 163 1.69 14.78 1.57
CA ARG A 163 3.09 14.48 1.91
C ARG A 163 3.93 15.73 1.82
N SER A 164 4.78 15.93 2.81
CA SER A 164 5.66 17.09 2.94
C SER A 164 7.03 16.69 3.44
N PHE A 165 8.05 17.50 3.17
CA PHE A 165 9.42 17.24 3.62
C PHE A 165 9.57 17.48 5.11
N TYR A 166 10.29 16.59 5.80
CA TYR A 166 10.77 16.82 7.13
C TYR A 166 12.20 16.34 7.31
N THR A 167 12.98 17.13 8.04
CA THR A 167 14.41 16.94 8.23
C THR A 167 14.81 17.08 9.69
N LYS A 168 16.05 16.72 10.01
CA LYS A 168 16.58 16.84 11.38
C LYS A 168 16.53 18.29 11.89
N ASN A 169 16.93 19.26 11.05
CA ASN A 169 17.12 20.64 11.49
C ASN A 169 17.08 21.70 10.39
N LYS A 170 16.79 21.34 9.13
CA LYS A 170 16.79 22.29 8.00
C LYS A 170 15.37 22.44 7.45
N ALA A 171 14.89 23.67 7.32
CA ALA A 171 13.65 23.95 6.59
C ALA A 171 13.87 23.78 5.08
N ILE A 172 12.87 23.24 4.40
CA ILE A 172 12.81 23.10 2.96
C ILE A 172 11.70 24.04 2.45
N ARG A 173 12.11 25.24 2.00
CA ARG A 173 11.16 26.27 1.51
C ARG A 173 11.08 26.36 0.00
N GLU A 174 12.14 25.93 -0.67
CA GLU A 174 12.26 25.89 -2.13
C GLU A 174 13.09 24.66 -2.55
N PRO A 175 13.04 24.22 -3.82
CA PRO A 175 13.78 23.04 -4.29
C PRO A 175 15.28 23.10 -4.01
N SER A 176 15.90 24.29 -4.07
CA SER A 176 17.32 24.47 -3.83
C SER A 176 17.76 24.06 -2.42
N ASP A 177 16.84 24.05 -1.45
CA ASP A 177 17.10 23.61 -0.07
C ASP A 177 17.36 22.11 0.03
N LEU A 178 16.90 21.29 -0.93
CA LEU A 178 17.16 19.85 -0.97
C LEU A 178 18.58 19.51 -1.44
N LYS A 179 19.31 20.48 -2.00
CA LYS A 179 20.67 20.24 -2.53
C LYS A 179 21.60 19.74 -1.44
N GLY A 180 22.21 18.59 -1.71
CA GLY A 180 23.16 17.93 -0.82
C GLY A 180 22.53 17.12 0.30
N LEU A 181 21.19 17.08 0.41
CA LEU A 181 20.48 16.24 1.36
C LEU A 181 20.18 14.86 0.77
N LYS A 182 20.32 13.84 1.59
CA LYS A 182 19.84 12.49 1.34
C LYS A 182 18.43 12.39 1.90
N ILE A 183 17.45 12.33 1.00
CA ILE A 183 16.04 12.26 1.36
C ILE A 183 15.55 10.85 1.11
N ARG A 184 15.04 10.21 2.15
CA ARG A 184 14.39 8.92 1.98
C ARG A 184 13.08 9.10 1.22
N VAL A 185 12.83 8.17 0.33
CA VAL A 185 11.56 8.02 -0.39
C VAL A 185 11.05 6.59 -0.29
N GLN A 186 9.79 6.39 -0.63
CA GLN A 186 9.24 5.06 -0.85
C GLN A 186 9.99 4.38 -2.01
N ASP A 187 10.06 3.04 -2.00
CA ASP A 187 10.76 2.26 -3.04
C ASP A 187 9.93 2.22 -4.34
N MET A 188 9.83 3.40 -4.96
CA MET A 188 9.04 3.64 -6.16
C MET A 188 9.79 4.59 -7.09
N LYS A 189 9.74 4.31 -8.40
CA LYS A 189 10.47 5.10 -9.38
C LYS A 189 10.06 6.57 -9.40
N THR A 190 8.75 6.85 -9.33
CA THR A 190 8.23 8.22 -9.30
C THR A 190 8.77 9.03 -8.14
N GLN A 191 8.90 8.42 -6.95
CA GLN A 191 9.43 9.09 -5.76
C GLN A 191 10.93 9.36 -5.86
N THR A 192 11.68 8.44 -6.46
CA THR A 192 13.11 8.63 -6.76
C THR A 192 13.32 9.75 -7.78
N ASP A 193 12.52 9.75 -8.84
CA ASP A 193 12.59 10.77 -9.89
C ASP A 193 12.19 12.15 -9.36
N LEU A 194 11.18 12.23 -8.48
CA LEU A 194 10.74 13.46 -7.82
C LEU A 194 11.88 14.15 -7.06
N ILE A 195 12.55 13.43 -6.15
CA ILE A 195 13.65 14.02 -5.38
C ILE A 195 14.81 14.41 -6.28
N SER A 196 15.07 13.64 -7.34
CA SER A 196 16.11 13.95 -8.32
C SER A 196 15.78 15.22 -9.11
N ALA A 197 14.51 15.40 -9.53
CA ALA A 197 14.04 16.61 -10.21
C ALA A 197 14.15 17.85 -9.32
N LEU A 198 13.92 17.70 -8.01
CA LEU A 198 14.06 18.75 -7.02
C LEU A 198 15.52 19.02 -6.60
N GLY A 199 16.49 18.27 -7.12
CA GLY A 199 17.93 18.47 -6.86
C GLY A 199 18.46 17.84 -5.57
N GLY A 200 17.65 17.03 -4.88
CA GLY A 200 18.05 16.23 -3.72
C GLY A 200 18.68 14.89 -4.13
N THR A 201 19.14 14.13 -3.14
CA THR A 201 19.64 12.76 -3.35
C THR A 201 18.62 11.76 -2.80
N PRO A 202 17.86 11.03 -3.64
CA PRO A 202 16.88 10.07 -3.18
C PRO A 202 17.55 8.82 -2.58
N VAL A 203 16.98 8.30 -1.51
CA VAL A 203 17.36 7.03 -0.90
C VAL A 203 16.09 6.19 -0.72
N ALA A 204 15.85 5.27 -1.65
CA ALA A 204 14.70 4.37 -1.60
C ALA A 204 14.89 3.35 -0.47
N MET A 205 13.88 3.22 0.41
CA MET A 205 13.85 2.21 1.47
C MET A 205 12.44 1.99 2.02
N SER A 206 12.23 0.80 2.59
CA SER A 206 10.99 0.42 3.25
C SER A 206 10.65 1.33 4.43
N TYR A 207 9.36 1.49 4.74
CA TYR A 207 8.90 2.37 5.82
C TYR A 207 9.47 1.98 7.19
N GLY A 208 9.55 0.68 7.49
CA GLY A 208 10.08 0.17 8.76
C GLY A 208 11.54 0.52 9.05
N ASP A 209 12.33 0.87 8.02
CA ASP A 209 13.75 1.19 8.16
C ASP A 209 14.01 2.68 8.41
N VAL A 210 13.01 3.54 8.17
CA VAL A 210 13.17 5.01 8.13
C VAL A 210 13.63 5.57 9.47
N TYR A 211 13.01 5.17 10.59
CA TYR A 211 13.38 5.65 11.91
C TYR A 211 14.87 5.41 12.20
N THR A 212 15.32 4.17 11.97
CA THR A 212 16.73 3.79 12.18
C THR A 212 17.68 4.55 11.26
N ALA A 213 17.30 4.74 9.98
CA ALA A 213 18.11 5.48 9.02
C ALA A 213 18.21 6.98 9.38
N LEU A 214 17.14 7.58 9.89
CA LEU A 214 17.16 8.94 10.44
C LEU A 214 18.06 9.02 11.68
N GLN A 215 17.89 8.12 12.64
CA GLN A 215 18.65 8.11 13.89
C GLN A 215 20.15 7.95 13.64
N THR A 216 20.54 7.04 12.75
CA THR A 216 21.95 6.75 12.43
C THR A 216 22.59 7.75 11.47
N GLY A 217 21.80 8.62 10.83
CA GLY A 217 22.31 9.61 9.87
C GLY A 217 22.61 9.05 8.48
N ILE A 218 22.05 7.90 8.13
CA ILE A 218 22.09 7.35 6.76
C ILE A 218 21.35 8.30 5.81
N ILE A 219 20.25 8.92 6.29
CA ILE A 219 19.47 9.94 5.61
C ILE A 219 19.40 11.22 6.45
N ASP A 220 19.24 12.36 5.78
CA ASP A 220 19.12 13.67 6.39
C ASP A 220 17.67 14.06 6.69
N GLY A 221 16.74 13.48 5.97
CA GLY A 221 15.31 13.69 6.08
C GLY A 221 14.53 12.69 5.23
N THR A 222 13.24 12.90 5.22
CA THR A 222 12.28 12.11 4.41
C THR A 222 11.07 12.98 4.09
N GLU A 223 10.06 12.42 3.45
CA GLU A 223 8.79 13.05 3.15
C GLU A 223 7.65 12.11 3.53
N ASN A 224 6.61 12.65 4.13
CA ASN A 224 5.37 11.93 4.48
C ASN A 224 4.36 12.93 5.07
N ASN A 225 3.18 12.43 5.46
CA ASN A 225 2.19 13.16 6.24
C ASN A 225 2.60 13.28 7.72
N GLU A 226 1.85 14.06 8.47
CA GLU A 226 2.14 14.42 9.87
C GLU A 226 2.09 13.22 10.82
N THR A 227 1.26 12.19 10.55
CA THR A 227 1.17 11.01 11.43
C THR A 227 2.46 10.21 11.47
N ALA A 228 3.33 10.33 10.47
CA ALA A 228 4.64 9.70 10.48
C ALA A 228 5.56 10.27 11.58
N LEU A 229 5.36 11.53 11.98
CA LEU A 229 6.11 12.13 13.07
C LEU A 229 5.85 11.41 14.41
N THR A 230 4.59 11.01 14.64
CA THR A 230 4.12 10.40 15.89
C THR A 230 4.10 8.88 15.82
N THR A 231 3.24 8.27 15.00
CA THR A 231 3.12 6.80 14.88
C THR A 231 4.40 6.13 14.38
N GLY A 232 5.13 6.80 13.46
CA GLY A 232 6.46 6.38 12.99
C GLY A 232 7.61 6.83 13.88
N LYS A 233 7.34 7.67 14.89
CA LYS A 233 8.32 8.28 15.81
C LYS A 233 9.39 9.12 15.11
N HIS A 234 9.17 9.52 13.87
CA HIS A 234 10.15 10.29 13.11
C HIS A 234 10.40 11.67 13.74
N GLY A 235 9.41 12.25 14.45
CA GLY A 235 9.52 13.50 15.19
C GLY A 235 10.51 13.47 16.37
N GLU A 236 10.90 12.28 16.86
CA GLU A 236 11.97 12.15 17.83
C GLU A 236 13.33 12.61 17.25
N VAL A 237 13.52 12.45 15.93
CA VAL A 237 14.78 12.76 15.23
C VAL A 237 14.65 14.00 14.34
N CYS A 238 13.58 14.12 13.57
CA CYS A 238 13.32 15.25 12.67
C CYS A 238 12.58 16.36 13.42
N LYS A 239 13.15 17.56 13.42
CA LYS A 239 12.63 18.71 14.19
C LYS A 239 12.03 19.79 13.31
N VAL A 240 12.08 19.65 11.99
CA VAL A 240 11.53 20.63 11.06
C VAL A 240 10.66 19.90 10.03
N TYR A 241 9.38 20.23 10.01
CA TYR A 241 8.41 19.80 9.01
C TYR A 241 8.06 20.98 8.10
N SER A 242 8.27 20.85 6.80
CA SER A 242 8.07 21.91 5.81
C SER A 242 6.85 21.56 4.96
N SER A 243 5.72 22.25 5.17
CA SER A 243 4.40 21.91 4.64
C SER A 243 4.25 22.26 3.15
N ASP A 244 5.12 21.70 2.30
CA ASP A 244 5.08 21.89 0.85
C ASP A 244 3.95 21.11 0.16
N GLN A 245 3.46 20.05 0.78
CA GLN A 245 2.32 19.25 0.33
C GLN A 245 2.43 18.81 -1.14
N HIS A 246 3.60 18.29 -1.51
CA HIS A 246 3.95 18.00 -2.89
C HIS A 246 3.21 16.81 -3.51
N ALA A 247 2.62 15.93 -2.71
CA ALA A 247 1.88 14.78 -3.22
C ALA A 247 0.79 14.33 -2.24
N MET A 248 -0.30 13.78 -2.78
CA MET A 248 -1.32 13.02 -2.06
C MET A 248 -1.38 11.62 -2.67
N ILE A 249 -0.68 10.68 -2.05
CA ILE A 249 -0.56 9.32 -2.56
C ILE A 249 -1.59 8.44 -1.85
N PRO A 250 -2.60 7.88 -2.55
CA PRO A 250 -3.55 7.00 -1.91
C PRO A 250 -2.86 5.69 -1.47
N ASP A 251 -3.18 5.24 -0.26
CA ASP A 251 -2.99 3.85 0.13
C ASP A 251 -4.15 3.03 -0.45
N VAL A 252 -3.86 1.88 -1.06
CA VAL A 252 -4.89 1.03 -1.67
C VAL A 252 -4.94 -0.34 -1.03
N LEU A 253 -6.15 -0.84 -0.80
CA LEU A 253 -6.39 -2.21 -0.35
C LEU A 253 -6.51 -3.12 -1.58
N VAL A 254 -5.57 -4.02 -1.72
CA VAL A 254 -5.41 -4.85 -2.93
C VAL A 254 -5.65 -6.31 -2.61
N MET A 255 -6.40 -7.01 -3.46
CA MET A 255 -6.62 -8.45 -3.38
C MET A 255 -6.01 -9.18 -4.57
N SER A 256 -5.42 -10.35 -4.33
CA SER A 256 -4.95 -11.26 -5.38
C SER A 256 -6.08 -11.70 -6.28
N SER A 257 -5.94 -11.55 -7.60
CA SER A 257 -6.94 -12.05 -8.56
C SER A 257 -7.14 -13.55 -8.45
N LYS A 258 -6.08 -14.32 -8.08
CA LYS A 258 -6.18 -15.77 -7.85
C LYS A 258 -7.08 -16.12 -6.66
N VAL A 259 -7.14 -15.23 -5.66
CA VAL A 259 -8.02 -15.39 -4.51
C VAL A 259 -9.41 -14.87 -4.84
N TRP A 260 -9.50 -13.72 -5.51
CA TRP A 260 -10.74 -13.09 -5.94
C TRP A 260 -11.62 -14.02 -6.78
N ASP A 261 -11.01 -14.77 -7.69
CA ASP A 261 -11.70 -15.76 -8.54
C ASP A 261 -12.30 -16.95 -7.77
N ARG A 262 -11.94 -17.14 -6.52
CA ARG A 262 -12.49 -18.19 -5.63
C ARG A 262 -13.61 -17.67 -4.73
N ILE A 263 -13.93 -16.39 -4.80
CA ILE A 263 -14.98 -15.73 -4.03
C ILE A 263 -16.22 -15.64 -4.92
N SER A 264 -17.37 -16.07 -4.40
CA SER A 264 -18.64 -16.01 -5.13
C SER A 264 -19.01 -14.56 -5.46
N PRO A 265 -19.76 -14.30 -6.54
CA PRO A 265 -20.20 -12.94 -6.87
C PRO A 265 -20.97 -12.25 -5.73
N GLU A 266 -21.72 -13.00 -4.92
CA GLU A 266 -22.43 -12.48 -3.75
C GLU A 266 -21.44 -12.01 -2.68
N ASP A 267 -20.45 -12.84 -2.35
CA ASP A 267 -19.43 -12.51 -1.37
C ASP A 267 -18.49 -11.39 -1.86
N GLN A 268 -18.23 -11.32 -3.18
CA GLN A 268 -17.48 -10.20 -3.77
C GLN A 268 -18.17 -8.86 -3.53
N GLN A 269 -19.52 -8.81 -3.68
CA GLN A 269 -20.28 -7.60 -3.39
C GLN A 269 -20.21 -7.22 -1.89
N ILE A 270 -20.29 -8.21 -1.00
CA ILE A 270 -20.14 -7.98 0.44
C ILE A 270 -18.76 -7.39 0.75
N ILE A 271 -17.70 -7.96 0.18
CA ILE A 271 -16.33 -7.50 0.39
C ILE A 271 -16.13 -6.08 -0.15
N LEU A 272 -16.62 -5.77 -1.35
CA LEU A 272 -16.52 -4.43 -1.93
C LEU A 272 -17.28 -3.40 -1.09
N GLN A 273 -18.50 -3.71 -0.65
CA GLN A 273 -19.26 -2.79 0.19
C GLN A 273 -18.56 -2.54 1.52
N ALA A 274 -18.09 -3.58 2.21
CA ALA A 274 -17.34 -3.43 3.45
C ALA A 274 -16.03 -2.64 3.24
N ALA A 275 -15.37 -2.78 2.09
CA ALA A 275 -14.19 -2.00 1.75
C ALA A 275 -14.53 -0.50 1.60
N TYR A 276 -15.64 -0.17 0.92
CA TYR A 276 -16.10 1.24 0.79
C TYR A 276 -16.52 1.82 2.15
N ASP A 277 -17.28 1.07 2.95
CA ASP A 277 -17.71 1.48 4.28
C ASP A 277 -16.50 1.76 5.20
N SER A 278 -15.42 0.95 5.07
CA SER A 278 -14.18 1.18 5.81
C SER A 278 -13.42 2.43 5.35
N THR A 279 -13.50 2.79 4.06
CA THR A 279 -12.93 4.04 3.54
C THR A 279 -13.66 5.24 4.13
N ASP A 280 -14.99 5.22 4.15
CA ASP A 280 -15.78 6.31 4.72
C ASP A 280 -15.53 6.47 6.22
N ALA A 281 -15.44 5.37 6.96
CA ALA A 281 -15.06 5.39 8.35
C ALA A 281 -13.64 5.94 8.57
N HIS A 282 -12.71 5.60 7.68
CA HIS A 282 -11.34 6.12 7.74
C HIS A 282 -11.28 7.63 7.55
N LYS A 283 -12.00 8.20 6.57
CA LYS A 283 -12.04 9.65 6.33
C LYS A 283 -12.40 10.41 7.59
N VAL A 284 -13.45 9.93 8.33
CA VAL A 284 -13.88 10.56 9.59
C VAL A 284 -12.77 10.53 10.65
N MET A 285 -12.00 9.44 10.74
CA MET A 285 -10.92 9.31 11.72
C MET A 285 -9.67 10.09 11.33
N TRP A 286 -9.47 10.33 10.02
CA TRP A 286 -8.22 10.87 9.49
C TRP A 286 -7.97 12.30 9.93
N ASP A 287 -8.98 13.18 9.83
CA ASP A 287 -8.87 14.59 10.24
C ASP A 287 -8.45 14.73 11.70
N ASP A 288 -9.11 13.99 12.59
CA ASP A 288 -8.77 13.99 14.01
C ASP A 288 -7.33 13.48 14.24
N ALA A 289 -6.91 12.44 13.50
CA ALA A 289 -5.57 11.87 13.61
C ALA A 289 -4.48 12.85 13.16
N ILE A 290 -4.70 13.60 12.08
CA ILE A 290 -3.76 14.64 11.60
C ILE A 290 -3.64 15.76 12.64
N GLN A 291 -4.76 16.27 13.15
CA GLN A 291 -4.72 17.33 14.17
C GLN A 291 -4.01 16.87 15.45
N ALA A 292 -4.30 15.66 15.90
CA ALA A 292 -3.62 15.07 17.06
C ALA A 292 -2.10 14.90 16.81
N ALA A 293 -1.70 14.43 15.63
CA ALA A 293 -0.31 14.26 15.27
C ALA A 293 0.46 15.59 15.22
N ILE A 294 -0.15 16.64 14.66
CA ILE A 294 0.45 17.99 14.65
C ILE A 294 0.66 18.49 16.08
N GLN A 295 -0.37 18.39 16.92
CA GLN A 295 -0.33 18.83 18.32
C GLN A 295 0.77 18.08 19.09
N GLU A 296 0.80 16.73 19.03
CA GLU A 296 1.79 15.91 19.71
C GLU A 296 3.21 16.22 19.20
N ALA A 297 3.39 16.33 17.87
CA ALA A 297 4.69 16.64 17.29
C ALA A 297 5.23 18.01 17.76
N GLN A 298 4.36 19.03 17.90
CA GLN A 298 4.75 20.35 18.38
C GLN A 298 5.03 20.35 19.89
N ASP A 299 4.10 19.86 20.69
CA ASP A 299 4.13 20.01 22.13
C ASP A 299 5.08 19.03 22.83
N GLU A 300 5.12 17.79 22.35
CA GLU A 300 5.87 16.72 23.00
C GLU A 300 7.21 16.41 22.31
N MET A 301 7.25 16.52 20.97
CA MET A 301 8.46 16.19 20.21
C MET A 301 9.28 17.43 19.82
N GLY A 302 8.74 18.65 19.98
CA GLY A 302 9.42 19.91 19.66
C GLY A 302 9.67 20.08 18.14
N VAL A 303 8.76 19.59 17.31
CA VAL A 303 8.81 19.77 15.86
C VAL A 303 8.29 21.15 15.49
N THR A 304 9.03 21.86 14.64
CA THR A 304 8.63 23.15 14.08
C THR A 304 8.00 22.95 12.71
N PHE A 305 6.78 23.43 12.53
CA PHE A 305 6.11 23.44 11.23
C PHE A 305 6.40 24.74 10.49
N VAL A 306 6.86 24.62 9.24
CA VAL A 306 7.23 25.72 8.35
C VAL A 306 6.22 25.75 7.23
N ASN A 307 5.43 26.86 7.17
CA ASN A 307 4.32 27.00 6.21
C ASN A 307 4.60 28.05 5.13
N ASP A 308 5.69 28.82 5.23
CA ASP A 308 6.12 29.82 4.25
C ASP A 308 6.92 29.14 3.12
N ILE A 309 6.23 28.34 2.30
CA ILE A 309 6.81 27.50 1.25
C ILE A 309 6.51 28.08 -0.11
N ASP A 310 7.50 28.15 -1.00
CA ASP A 310 7.32 28.48 -2.41
C ASP A 310 6.84 27.25 -3.21
N LYS A 311 5.57 26.90 -3.07
CA LYS A 311 4.99 25.73 -3.77
C LYS A 311 5.08 25.86 -5.29
N GLN A 312 5.08 27.11 -5.82
CA GLN A 312 5.20 27.30 -7.27
C GLN A 312 6.57 26.89 -7.78
N ALA A 313 7.65 27.19 -7.03
CA ALA A 313 8.99 26.74 -7.39
C ALA A 313 9.11 25.22 -7.44
N PHE A 314 8.41 24.48 -6.54
CA PHE A 314 8.36 23.03 -6.58
C PHE A 314 7.58 22.51 -7.79
N ARG A 315 6.43 23.10 -8.12
CA ARG A 315 5.66 22.76 -9.34
C ARG A 315 6.51 22.99 -10.60
N ASP A 316 7.18 24.12 -10.69
CA ASP A 316 8.03 24.45 -11.85
C ASP A 316 9.20 23.47 -12.00
N ALA A 317 9.86 23.12 -10.89
CA ALA A 317 10.99 22.18 -10.89
C ALA A 317 10.60 20.74 -11.27
N THR A 318 9.33 20.36 -11.11
CA THR A 318 8.83 19.01 -11.39
C THR A 318 8.02 18.91 -12.70
N ALA A 319 7.74 20.03 -13.37
CA ALA A 319 6.90 20.06 -14.58
C ALA A 319 7.42 19.15 -15.70
N ASP A 320 8.73 19.14 -15.95
CA ASP A 320 9.34 18.28 -16.97
C ASP A 320 9.20 16.79 -16.62
N MET A 321 9.26 16.42 -15.32
CA MET A 321 9.03 15.07 -14.85
C MET A 321 7.59 14.64 -15.12
N VAL A 322 6.61 15.47 -14.77
CA VAL A 322 5.18 15.18 -15.01
C VAL A 322 4.92 14.98 -16.50
N ALA A 323 5.40 15.92 -17.34
CA ALA A 323 5.26 15.84 -18.78
C ALA A 323 5.93 14.58 -19.37
N LYS A 324 7.09 14.19 -18.87
CA LYS A 324 7.77 12.97 -19.26
C LYS A 324 6.95 11.74 -18.97
N TYR A 325 6.42 11.61 -17.75
CA TYR A 325 5.60 10.43 -17.36
C TYR A 325 4.34 10.34 -18.23
N ARG A 326 3.64 11.45 -18.46
CA ARG A 326 2.48 11.49 -19.34
C ARG A 326 2.80 11.05 -20.78
N ASN A 327 3.95 11.44 -21.31
CA ASN A 327 4.35 11.14 -22.70
C ASN A 327 4.93 9.72 -22.87
N GLU A 328 5.65 9.20 -21.88
CA GLU A 328 6.37 7.93 -21.98
C GLU A 328 5.51 6.72 -21.57
N TYR A 329 4.48 6.92 -20.74
CA TYR A 329 3.64 5.86 -20.18
C TYR A 329 2.17 6.06 -20.60
N PRO A 330 1.69 5.35 -21.64
CA PRO A 330 0.28 5.46 -22.09
C PRO A 330 -0.74 5.22 -20.97
N GLY A 331 -0.44 4.30 -20.03
CA GLY A 331 -1.29 4.06 -18.86
C GLY A 331 -1.39 5.27 -17.94
N VAL A 332 -0.31 6.03 -17.77
CA VAL A 332 -0.32 7.29 -16.99
C VAL A 332 -1.20 8.32 -17.66
N ASP A 333 -1.04 8.53 -18.98
CA ASP A 333 -1.89 9.46 -19.71
C ASP A 333 -3.36 9.08 -19.64
N HIS A 334 -3.67 7.78 -19.73
CA HIS A 334 -5.04 7.27 -19.55
C HIS A 334 -5.61 7.60 -18.17
N LEU A 335 -4.88 7.33 -17.09
CA LEU A 335 -5.35 7.61 -15.73
C LEU A 335 -5.48 9.12 -15.46
N LEU A 336 -4.56 9.94 -15.97
CA LEU A 336 -4.68 11.40 -15.91
C LEU A 336 -5.92 11.86 -16.67
N GLY A 337 -6.26 11.25 -17.81
CA GLY A 337 -7.49 11.52 -18.55
C GLY A 337 -8.76 11.17 -17.75
N ILE A 338 -8.76 10.09 -16.96
CA ILE A 338 -9.86 9.77 -16.04
C ILE A 338 -10.04 10.87 -14.98
N ILE A 339 -8.95 11.35 -14.40
CA ILE A 339 -8.97 12.42 -13.40
C ILE A 339 -9.51 13.72 -14.03
N GLU A 340 -9.02 14.08 -15.21
CA GLU A 340 -9.49 15.25 -15.97
C GLU A 340 -11.00 15.15 -16.30
N GLU A 341 -11.50 13.96 -16.68
CA GLU A 341 -12.92 13.72 -16.94
C GLU A 341 -13.80 13.92 -15.68
N VAL A 342 -13.33 13.50 -14.52
CA VAL A 342 -14.03 13.72 -13.24
C VAL A 342 -14.12 15.24 -12.97
N HIS A 343 -13.03 15.98 -13.11
CA HIS A 343 -13.01 17.44 -12.94
C HIS A 343 -13.97 18.16 -13.90
N GLU A 344 -14.00 17.75 -15.18
CA GLU A 344 -14.92 18.35 -16.17
C GLU A 344 -16.39 18.10 -15.84
N LYS A 345 -16.74 16.90 -15.34
CA LYS A 345 -18.12 16.58 -14.95
C LYS A 345 -18.61 17.42 -13.77
N GLU A 346 -17.74 17.66 -12.80
CA GLU A 346 -18.09 18.48 -11.63
C GLU A 346 -18.23 19.95 -12.03
N ALA A 347 -17.30 20.50 -12.82
CA ALA A 347 -17.39 21.87 -13.33
C ALA A 347 -18.64 22.13 -14.19
N GLY A 348 -19.21 21.07 -14.80
CA GLY A 348 -20.45 21.12 -15.56
C GLY A 348 -21.74 21.02 -14.73
N ASN A 349 -21.63 20.61 -13.46
CA ASN A 349 -22.74 20.47 -12.52
C ASN A 349 -22.93 21.70 -11.60
N GLU A 350 -21.98 22.64 -11.58
CA GLU A 350 -22.07 23.95 -10.91
C GLU A 350 -22.69 25.01 -11.83
#